data_5f9c4f6cd1f974e78727fd6f18b93dee
#
_entry.id   5f9c4f6cd1f974e78727fd6f18b93dee
#
_cell.length_a   1.000
_cell.length_b   1.000
_cell.length_c   1.000
_cell.angle_alpha   90.00
_cell.angle_beta   90.00
_cell.angle_gamma   90.00
#
_symmetry.space_group_name_H-M   'P 1'
#
loop_
_entity.id
_entity.type
_entity.pdbx_description
1 polymer ?
#
loop_
_entity_poly.entity_id
_entity_poly.type
_entity_poly.pdbx_seq_one_letter_code
_entity_poly.pdbx_strand_id
1 'polypeptide(L)'
;DAVVSRGLGDVYKRQEITTDDVLTIVKEALNKTIKTSFEDFDLDNLSIYNELTPQSEEIRAAVEDDEDQGAGDQGIMVGFATNKTKSFMPPTFDMSRNIQKSLWDLQNSDEMLDLDSKVQVTSGGEKTKVVVSTQHNKAIDMEKLFHEVSEIVSNNVESEFELDLNPSGSFVKGGPAGDTGLTGRKIVVDAYGPSVPVGGGAFSGKDPSKVDRSAAYAARHLAKNIVAHKLADDCLVRVSYAIGKAEPYELTIDTFDTLKVEPGKLNDFVDKFDMKPGAIIERLNLTSVDYRKDTLFSHFGHADRNWEKIENI
;
A
#
# COMPACT_ATOMS: atom_id res chain seq x y z
N ASP A 1 6.99 -11.50 19.36
CA ASP A 1 8.17 -11.44 18.50
C ASP A 1 7.78 -10.74 17.19
N ALA A 2 7.99 -9.42 17.11
CA ALA A 2 7.83 -8.69 15.86
C ALA A 2 9.13 -8.84 15.05
N VAL A 3 9.06 -9.48 13.91
CA VAL A 3 10.19 -9.58 12.98
C VAL A 3 10.09 -8.44 11.99
N VAL A 4 10.92 -7.43 12.14
CA VAL A 4 11.09 -6.39 11.12
C VAL A 4 11.94 -6.98 9.99
N SER A 5 11.32 -7.18 8.82
CA SER A 5 11.98 -7.82 7.70
C SER A 5 13.01 -6.90 7.01
N ARG A 6 13.91 -7.52 6.28
CA ARG A 6 15.13 -7.06 5.61
C ARG A 6 15.07 -5.80 4.71
N GLY A 7 14.00 -5.02 4.72
CA GLY A 7 13.78 -3.94 3.74
C GLY A 7 14.39 -2.59 4.07
N LEU A 8 14.90 -2.35 5.27
CA LEU A 8 15.49 -1.05 5.66
C LEU A 8 16.95 -0.88 5.20
N GLY A 9 17.59 -1.91 4.69
CA GLY A 9 19.02 -1.95 4.43
C GLY A 9 19.52 -1.07 3.29
N ASP A 10 18.71 -0.74 2.30
CA ASP A 10 19.20 -0.15 1.07
C ASP A 10 19.21 1.39 1.03
N VAL A 11 18.28 2.05 1.70
CA VAL A 11 18.27 3.54 1.78
C VAL A 11 19.42 4.07 2.63
N TYR A 12 19.89 3.26 3.56
CA TYR A 12 20.87 3.67 4.58
C TYR A 12 22.29 3.17 4.33
N LYS A 13 22.57 2.53 3.20
CA LYS A 13 23.91 1.98 2.89
C LYS A 13 25.04 3.01 2.85
N ARG A 14 24.71 4.28 2.76
CA ARG A 14 25.68 5.40 2.79
C ARG A 14 25.85 6.03 4.17
N GLN A 15 25.08 5.59 5.17
CA GLN A 15 25.17 6.04 6.56
C GLN A 15 25.37 4.83 7.47
N GLU A 16 26.29 4.91 8.39
CA GLU A 16 26.42 3.93 9.48
C GLU A 16 25.24 4.11 10.42
N ILE A 17 24.23 3.22 10.32
CA ILE A 17 23.09 3.17 11.23
C ILE A 17 23.49 2.29 12.41
N THR A 18 23.47 2.89 13.58
CA THR A 18 23.75 2.17 14.83
C THR A 18 22.52 1.38 15.31
N THR A 19 22.73 0.41 16.19
CA THR A 19 21.61 -0.30 16.83
C THR A 19 20.73 0.65 17.63
N ASP A 20 21.28 1.72 18.20
CA ASP A 20 20.53 2.74 18.94
C ASP A 20 19.64 3.57 18.02
N ASP A 21 20.08 3.87 16.78
CA ASP A 21 19.26 4.53 15.78
C ASP A 21 18.05 3.66 15.40
N VAL A 22 18.28 2.35 15.18
CA VAL A 22 17.21 1.39 14.89
C VAL A 22 16.22 1.32 16.05
N LEU A 23 16.71 1.22 17.28
CA LEU A 23 15.88 1.21 18.50
C LEU A 23 15.00 2.46 18.58
N THR A 24 15.58 3.63 18.33
CA THR A 24 14.88 4.91 18.36
C THR A 24 13.77 4.96 17.31
N ILE A 25 14.09 4.60 16.06
CA ILE A 25 13.11 4.56 14.94
C ILE A 25 11.96 3.61 15.24
N VAL A 26 12.26 2.41 15.76
CA VAL A 26 11.23 1.41 16.11
C VAL A 26 10.33 1.90 17.23
N LYS A 27 10.90 2.45 18.31
CA LYS A 27 10.12 3.03 19.43
C LYS A 27 9.24 4.18 18.98
N GLU A 28 9.75 5.09 18.16
CA GLU A 28 8.95 6.19 17.59
C GLU A 28 7.79 5.68 16.71
N ALA A 29 8.03 4.66 15.88
CA ALA A 29 6.99 4.08 15.04
C ALA A 29 5.89 3.43 15.88
N LEU A 30 6.28 2.65 16.90
CA LEU A 30 5.35 1.96 17.78
C LEU A 30 4.54 2.94 18.65
N ASN A 31 5.17 3.99 19.16
CA ASN A 31 4.47 5.05 19.92
C ASN A 31 3.38 5.77 19.11
N LYS A 32 3.49 5.78 17.77
CA LYS A 32 2.49 6.39 16.89
C LYS A 32 1.36 5.43 16.52
N THR A 33 1.58 4.13 16.69
CA THR A 33 0.67 3.08 16.21
C THR A 33 0.04 2.26 17.35
N ILE A 34 0.45 2.48 18.59
CA ILE A 34 -0.07 1.77 19.77
C ILE A 34 -0.45 2.81 20.82
N LYS A 35 -1.68 2.73 21.29
CA LYS A 35 -2.10 3.52 22.46
C LYS A 35 -1.58 2.85 23.73
N THR A 36 -0.82 3.57 24.51
CA THR A 36 -0.21 3.09 25.77
C THR A 36 -1.21 2.79 26.88
N SER A 37 -2.50 3.10 26.66
CA SER A 37 -3.58 2.79 27.61
C SER A 37 -3.99 1.31 27.66
N PHE A 38 -3.50 0.49 26.74
CA PHE A 38 -3.76 -0.95 26.70
C PHE A 38 -2.57 -1.68 27.33
N GLU A 39 -2.80 -2.31 28.45
CA GLU A 39 -1.80 -2.86 29.41
C GLU A 39 -0.89 -3.99 28.85
N ASP A 40 -1.16 -4.49 27.65
CA ASP A 40 -0.55 -5.72 27.12
C ASP A 40 0.77 -5.46 26.33
N PHE A 41 1.21 -4.21 26.16
CA PHE A 41 2.42 -3.89 25.40
C PHE A 41 3.31 -2.86 26.10
N ASP A 42 4.47 -3.33 26.58
CA ASP A 42 5.45 -2.49 27.28
C ASP A 42 6.59 -2.10 26.34
N LEU A 43 6.57 -0.83 25.89
CA LEU A 43 7.58 -0.25 25.01
C LEU A 43 8.96 -0.10 25.71
N ASP A 44 8.99 0.01 27.04
CA ASP A 44 10.23 0.19 27.78
C ASP A 44 11.01 -1.12 27.91
N ASN A 45 10.32 -2.26 27.91
CA ASN A 45 10.89 -3.59 27.93
C ASN A 45 10.99 -4.26 26.55
N LEU A 46 10.95 -3.48 25.46
CA LEU A 46 11.08 -3.99 24.10
C LEU A 46 12.50 -4.51 23.83
N SER A 47 12.63 -5.78 23.49
CA SER A 47 13.88 -6.37 23.01
C SER A 47 13.97 -6.25 21.48
N ILE A 48 15.05 -5.63 21.00
CA ILE A 48 15.28 -5.47 19.55
C ILE A 48 16.53 -6.26 19.15
N TYR A 49 16.36 -7.14 18.17
CA TYR A 49 17.48 -7.86 17.55
C TYR A 49 17.72 -7.26 16.16
N ASN A 50 18.88 -6.61 16.01
CA ASN A 50 19.28 -5.99 14.74
C ASN A 50 20.22 -6.94 13.99
N GLU A 51 19.76 -7.46 12.86
CA GLU A 51 20.54 -8.32 11.96
C GLU A 51 20.67 -7.68 10.56
N LEU A 52 20.69 -6.35 10.48
CA LEU A 52 20.91 -5.64 9.23
C LEU A 52 22.32 -5.93 8.69
N THR A 53 22.39 -6.43 7.46
CA THR A 53 23.65 -6.72 6.77
C THR A 53 23.78 -5.89 5.50
N PRO A 54 24.97 -5.43 5.10
CA PRO A 54 25.18 -4.79 3.82
C PRO A 54 24.78 -5.71 2.66
N GLN A 55 24.29 -5.15 1.57
CA GLN A 55 24.00 -5.90 0.35
C GLN A 55 25.28 -6.50 -0.23
N SER A 56 25.16 -7.64 -0.93
CA SER A 56 26.31 -8.23 -1.62
C SER A 56 26.85 -7.27 -2.70
N GLU A 57 28.19 -7.22 -2.83
CA GLU A 57 28.85 -6.37 -3.83
C GLU A 57 28.46 -6.74 -5.26
N GLU A 58 28.20 -8.03 -5.53
CA GLU A 58 27.77 -8.53 -6.84
C GLU A 58 26.42 -7.95 -7.26
N ILE A 59 25.44 -7.91 -6.36
CA ILE A 59 24.11 -7.32 -6.64
C ILE A 59 24.24 -5.81 -6.81
N ARG A 60 25.08 -5.17 -5.98
CA ARG A 60 25.31 -3.73 -6.09
C ARG A 60 25.92 -3.37 -7.43
N ALA A 61 26.96 -4.08 -7.86
CA ALA A 61 27.62 -3.86 -9.15
C ALA A 61 26.70 -4.11 -10.35
N ALA A 62 25.77 -5.07 -10.26
CA ALA A 62 24.81 -5.35 -11.31
C ALA A 62 23.71 -4.28 -11.47
N VAL A 63 23.51 -3.43 -10.46
CA VAL A 63 22.46 -2.38 -10.43
C VAL A 63 23.06 -0.99 -10.68
N GLU A 64 24.27 -0.74 -10.21
CA GLU A 64 25.00 0.54 -10.36
C GLU A 64 25.78 0.51 -11.68
N ASP A 65 25.09 0.59 -12.85
CA ASP A 65 25.75 0.90 -14.12
C ASP A 65 25.68 2.42 -14.32
N ASP A 66 26.81 3.05 -14.69
CA ASP A 66 26.94 4.52 -14.74
C ASP A 66 26.09 5.17 -15.84
N GLU A 67 25.63 4.43 -16.86
CA GLU A 67 24.85 4.97 -17.98
C GLU A 67 23.34 4.64 -17.91
N ASP A 68 22.93 3.47 -17.38
CA ASP A 68 21.53 3.08 -17.28
C ASP A 68 21.34 2.16 -16.05
N GLN A 69 20.71 2.65 -15.01
CA GLN A 69 20.43 1.86 -13.81
C GLN A 69 19.64 0.60 -14.15
N GLY A 70 20.21 -0.58 -13.91
CA GLY A 70 19.56 -1.86 -14.09
C GLY A 70 18.49 -2.16 -13.03
N ALA A 71 17.56 -3.05 -13.34
CA ALA A 71 16.58 -3.53 -12.36
C ALA A 71 17.29 -4.30 -11.23
N GLY A 72 16.96 -3.94 -10.00
CA GLY A 72 17.53 -4.57 -8.79
C GLY A 72 17.02 -5.97 -8.50
N ASP A 73 16.03 -6.44 -9.24
CA ASP A 73 15.43 -7.78 -9.10
C ASP A 73 14.74 -8.18 -10.40
N GLN A 74 14.35 -9.44 -10.49
CA GLN A 74 13.44 -9.94 -11.50
C GLN A 74 12.01 -10.02 -10.94
N GLY A 75 11.00 -9.83 -11.79
CA GLY A 75 9.62 -9.95 -11.36
C GLY A 75 8.62 -9.35 -12.33
N ILE A 76 7.34 -9.49 -11.99
CA ILE A 76 6.23 -8.86 -12.69
C ILE A 76 5.57 -7.89 -11.73
N MET A 77 5.44 -6.63 -12.13
CA MET A 77 4.79 -5.57 -11.39
C MET A 77 3.48 -5.19 -12.07
N VAL A 78 2.50 -4.84 -11.26
CA VAL A 78 1.13 -4.61 -11.73
C VAL A 78 0.66 -3.22 -11.33
N GLY A 79 0.03 -2.52 -12.29
CA GLY A 79 -0.69 -1.29 -12.08
C GLY A 79 -2.13 -1.43 -12.56
N PHE A 80 -3.08 -0.84 -11.85
CA PHE A 80 -4.49 -0.86 -12.24
C PHE A 80 -5.14 0.50 -12.04
N ALA A 81 -6.13 0.82 -12.87
CA ALA A 81 -7.03 1.95 -12.69
C ALA A 81 -8.41 1.66 -13.29
N THR A 82 -9.43 2.28 -12.72
CA THR A 82 -10.82 2.24 -13.21
C THR A 82 -11.47 3.61 -13.08
N ASN A 83 -12.39 3.97 -13.96
CA ASN A 83 -13.15 5.22 -13.87
C ASN A 83 -14.38 5.12 -12.95
N LYS A 84 -14.60 3.97 -12.30
CA LYS A 84 -15.76 3.72 -11.43
C LYS A 84 -15.68 4.47 -10.09
N THR A 85 -14.51 4.97 -9.71
CA THR A 85 -14.30 5.76 -8.50
C THR A 85 -13.48 7.02 -8.79
N LYS A 86 -13.61 8.04 -7.95
CA LYS A 86 -12.83 9.28 -8.08
C LYS A 86 -11.33 9.06 -7.82
N SER A 87 -11.00 8.06 -7.03
CA SER A 87 -9.61 7.65 -6.73
C SER A 87 -8.99 6.78 -7.82
N PHE A 88 -9.78 6.37 -8.81
CA PHE A 88 -9.40 5.37 -9.82
C PHE A 88 -9.04 4.00 -9.24
N MET A 89 -9.51 3.68 -8.03
CA MET A 89 -9.32 2.39 -7.35
C MET A 89 -10.55 1.49 -7.52
N PRO A 90 -10.40 0.15 -7.34
CA PRO A 90 -11.56 -0.74 -7.33
C PRO A 90 -12.61 -0.30 -6.30
N PRO A 91 -13.92 -0.29 -6.62
CA PRO A 91 -14.95 0.29 -5.76
C PRO A 91 -14.99 -0.29 -4.33
N THR A 92 -14.97 -1.61 -4.17
CA THR A 92 -15.01 -2.25 -2.85
C THR A 92 -13.76 -1.96 -2.03
N PHE A 93 -12.59 -1.85 -2.67
CA PHE A 93 -11.35 -1.46 -2.01
C PHE A 93 -11.42 0.01 -1.56
N ASP A 94 -11.91 0.90 -2.41
CA ASP A 94 -12.06 2.32 -2.09
C ASP A 94 -13.01 2.54 -0.90
N MET A 95 -14.15 1.83 -0.88
CA MET A 95 -15.09 1.83 0.25
C MET A 95 -14.42 1.36 1.54
N SER A 96 -13.76 0.18 1.52
CA SER A 96 -13.11 -0.38 2.71
C SER A 96 -12.02 0.52 3.27
N ARG A 97 -11.23 1.14 2.40
CA ARG A 97 -10.20 2.11 2.77
C ARG A 97 -10.79 3.39 3.39
N ASN A 98 -11.87 3.92 2.82
CA ASN A 98 -12.52 5.13 3.33
C ASN A 98 -13.17 4.87 4.70
N ILE A 99 -13.82 3.70 4.87
CA ILE A 99 -14.33 3.25 6.18
C ILE A 99 -13.17 3.13 7.18
N GLN A 100 -12.07 2.48 6.80
CA GLN A 100 -10.90 2.33 7.67
C GLN A 100 -10.30 3.67 8.08
N LYS A 101 -10.28 4.65 7.19
CA LYS A 101 -9.80 6.00 7.48
C LYS A 101 -10.71 6.73 8.49
N SER A 102 -12.03 6.67 8.30
CA SER A 102 -12.98 7.25 9.24
C SER A 102 -12.97 6.51 10.59
N LEU A 103 -12.77 5.20 10.58
CA LEU A 103 -12.59 4.41 11.80
C LEU A 103 -11.30 4.80 12.56
N TRP A 104 -10.21 5.07 11.84
CA TRP A 104 -8.97 5.58 12.42
C TRP A 104 -9.17 6.92 13.13
N ASP A 105 -9.97 7.82 12.56
CA ASP A 105 -10.29 9.10 13.19
C ASP A 105 -11.10 8.90 14.48
N LEU A 106 -12.09 7.99 14.48
CA LEU A 106 -12.82 7.59 15.67
C LEU A 106 -11.90 6.97 16.73
N GLN A 107 -11.07 6.02 16.34
CA GLN A 107 -10.11 5.35 17.23
C GLN A 107 -9.14 6.35 17.89
N ASN A 108 -8.72 7.38 17.18
CA ASN A 108 -7.84 8.41 17.76
C ASN A 108 -8.58 9.36 18.72
N SER A 109 -9.87 9.55 18.56
CA SER A 109 -10.69 10.46 19.39
C SER A 109 -11.30 9.79 20.62
N ASP A 110 -11.44 8.46 20.64
CA ASP A 110 -12.03 7.69 21.75
C ASP A 110 -10.95 6.86 22.47
N GLU A 111 -10.73 7.13 23.76
CA GLU A 111 -9.76 6.39 24.60
C GLU A 111 -10.16 4.94 24.87
N MET A 112 -11.43 4.57 24.61
CA MET A 112 -11.91 3.20 24.75
C MET A 112 -11.58 2.33 23.55
N LEU A 113 -11.05 2.90 22.45
CA LEU A 113 -10.65 2.20 21.23
C LEU A 113 -9.14 2.21 21.09
N ASP A 114 -8.58 1.10 20.60
CA ASP A 114 -7.19 1.02 20.14
C ASP A 114 -7.13 0.92 18.61
N LEU A 115 -5.91 0.97 18.05
CA LEU A 115 -5.69 1.21 16.62
C LEU A 115 -5.72 -0.06 15.77
N ASP A 116 -5.77 -1.26 16.35
CA ASP A 116 -5.90 -2.49 15.56
C ASP A 116 -7.33 -2.64 15.05
N SER A 117 -7.44 -2.70 13.73
CA SER A 117 -8.73 -2.84 13.06
C SER A 117 -8.61 -3.44 11.67
N LYS A 118 -9.70 -4.03 11.20
CA LYS A 118 -9.84 -4.61 9.86
C LYS A 118 -11.21 -4.26 9.30
N VAL A 119 -11.24 -3.87 8.04
CA VAL A 119 -12.48 -3.59 7.30
C VAL A 119 -12.52 -4.45 6.06
N GLN A 120 -13.62 -5.16 5.86
CA GLN A 120 -13.91 -5.93 4.65
C GLN A 120 -15.22 -5.47 4.05
N VAL A 121 -15.24 -5.21 2.75
CA VAL A 121 -16.45 -4.87 1.99
C VAL A 121 -16.65 -5.88 0.88
N THR A 122 -17.87 -6.44 0.81
CA THR A 122 -18.28 -7.37 -0.24
C THR A 122 -19.53 -6.82 -0.92
N SER A 123 -19.49 -6.64 -2.23
CA SER A 123 -20.60 -6.15 -3.05
C SER A 123 -20.96 -7.19 -4.13
N GLY A 124 -22.12 -7.02 -4.78
CA GLY A 124 -22.60 -7.89 -5.85
C GLY A 124 -23.79 -8.75 -5.48
N GLY A 125 -24.28 -8.67 -4.24
CA GLY A 125 -25.58 -9.22 -3.80
C GLY A 125 -26.68 -8.16 -3.74
N GLU A 126 -27.78 -8.46 -3.08
CA GLU A 126 -28.90 -7.51 -2.83
C GLU A 126 -28.43 -6.33 -1.97
N LYS A 127 -27.54 -6.58 -1.01
CA LYS A 127 -26.97 -5.59 -0.09
C LYS A 127 -25.45 -5.67 -0.10
N THR A 128 -24.81 -4.55 0.20
CA THR A 128 -23.37 -4.54 0.48
C THR A 128 -23.12 -5.10 1.89
N LYS A 129 -22.25 -6.09 2.02
CA LYS A 129 -21.85 -6.65 3.32
C LYS A 129 -20.55 -5.98 3.78
N VAL A 130 -20.57 -5.49 5.02
CA VAL A 130 -19.43 -4.82 5.64
C VAL A 130 -19.11 -5.51 6.95
N VAL A 131 -17.89 -6.01 7.07
CA VAL A 131 -17.36 -6.56 8.33
C VAL A 131 -16.33 -5.59 8.87
N VAL A 132 -16.52 -5.15 10.11
CA VAL A 132 -15.58 -4.31 10.83
C VAL A 132 -15.14 -5.01 12.09
N SER A 133 -13.83 -5.20 12.25
CA SER A 133 -13.23 -5.61 13.52
C SER A 133 -12.40 -4.45 14.04
N THR A 134 -12.69 -3.99 15.26
CA THR A 134 -11.95 -2.88 15.89
C THR A 134 -11.64 -3.22 17.34
N GLN A 135 -10.39 -3.01 17.74
CA GLN A 135 -9.93 -3.26 19.09
C GLN A 135 -10.53 -2.26 20.06
N HIS A 136 -10.94 -2.75 21.26
CA HIS A 136 -11.63 -1.93 22.24
C HIS A 136 -11.30 -2.37 23.68
N ASN A 137 -11.50 -1.47 24.63
CA ASN A 137 -11.45 -1.79 26.06
C ASN A 137 -12.63 -2.69 26.47
N LYS A 138 -12.45 -3.54 27.48
CA LYS A 138 -13.49 -4.43 28.02
C LYS A 138 -14.74 -3.71 28.51
N ALA A 139 -14.59 -2.45 28.96
CA ALA A 139 -15.66 -1.65 29.52
C ALA A 139 -16.42 -0.81 28.46
N ILE A 140 -16.11 -0.97 27.16
CA ILE A 140 -16.78 -0.22 26.10
C ILE A 140 -18.27 -0.52 26.04
N ASP A 141 -19.07 0.50 25.72
CA ASP A 141 -20.47 0.33 25.36
C ASP A 141 -20.57 -0.15 23.90
N MET A 142 -20.89 -1.43 23.72
CA MET A 142 -20.97 -2.04 22.38
C MET A 142 -22.15 -1.54 21.56
N GLU A 143 -23.26 -1.08 22.17
CA GLU A 143 -24.39 -0.51 21.42
C GLU A 143 -24.01 0.87 20.87
N LYS A 144 -23.34 1.71 21.68
CA LYS A 144 -22.79 2.99 21.23
C LYS A 144 -21.80 2.78 20.09
N LEU A 145 -20.84 1.87 20.26
CA LEU A 145 -19.83 1.56 19.24
C LEU A 145 -20.49 1.09 17.93
N PHE A 146 -21.48 0.22 18.01
CA PHE A 146 -22.23 -0.24 16.83
C PHE A 146 -22.89 0.93 16.09
N HIS A 147 -23.47 1.87 16.84
CA HIS A 147 -24.10 3.05 16.24
C HIS A 147 -23.08 3.94 15.52
N GLU A 148 -21.96 4.25 16.16
CA GLU A 148 -20.88 5.09 15.59
C GLU A 148 -20.27 4.44 14.34
N VAL A 149 -19.97 3.13 14.39
CA VAL A 149 -19.43 2.41 13.23
C VAL A 149 -20.47 2.29 12.11
N SER A 150 -21.77 2.11 12.44
CA SER A 150 -22.85 2.11 11.45
C SER A 150 -22.96 3.45 10.72
N GLU A 151 -22.79 4.55 11.43
CA GLU A 151 -22.77 5.88 10.84
C GLU A 151 -21.56 6.06 9.91
N ILE A 152 -20.39 5.62 10.32
CA ILE A 152 -19.20 5.62 9.45
C ILE A 152 -19.46 4.81 8.17
N VAL A 153 -20.06 3.63 8.27
CA VAL A 153 -20.36 2.79 7.11
C VAL A 153 -21.37 3.49 6.20
N SER A 154 -22.45 4.06 6.75
CA SER A 154 -23.49 4.76 5.98
C SER A 154 -22.96 5.95 5.19
N ASN A 155 -21.96 6.64 5.72
CA ASN A 155 -21.30 7.76 5.05
C ASN A 155 -20.36 7.36 3.91
N ASN A 156 -19.98 6.06 3.82
CA ASN A 156 -19.03 5.55 2.85
C ASN A 156 -19.62 4.51 1.88
N VAL A 157 -20.85 4.03 2.11
CA VAL A 157 -21.56 3.03 1.30
C VAL A 157 -22.92 3.61 0.89
N GLU A 158 -23.09 3.88 -0.40
CA GLU A 158 -24.31 4.48 -0.92
C GLU A 158 -25.49 3.50 -1.01
N SER A 159 -25.21 2.21 -1.14
CA SER A 159 -26.21 1.15 -1.22
C SER A 159 -26.70 0.72 0.15
N GLU A 160 -27.83 0.00 0.20
CA GLU A 160 -28.24 -0.71 1.42
C GLU A 160 -27.13 -1.68 1.87
N PHE A 161 -26.83 -1.72 3.17
CA PHE A 161 -25.75 -2.56 3.69
C PHE A 161 -26.17 -3.39 4.91
N GLU A 162 -25.43 -4.45 5.17
CA GLU A 162 -25.42 -5.23 6.39
C GLU A 162 -24.07 -5.05 7.08
N LEU A 163 -24.06 -4.69 8.37
CA LEU A 163 -22.85 -4.52 9.17
C LEU A 163 -22.69 -5.63 10.20
N ASP A 164 -21.57 -6.32 10.13
CA ASP A 164 -21.07 -7.22 11.17
C ASP A 164 -19.92 -6.54 11.92
N LEU A 165 -20.20 -6.08 13.14
CA LEU A 165 -19.19 -5.47 14.02
C LEU A 165 -18.65 -6.53 15.00
N ASN A 166 -17.32 -6.71 15.02
CA ASN A 166 -16.64 -7.66 15.88
C ASN A 166 -17.35 -9.03 15.93
N PRO A 167 -17.48 -9.75 14.79
CA PRO A 167 -18.29 -10.96 14.69
C PRO A 167 -17.84 -12.09 15.63
N SER A 168 -16.64 -12.03 16.18
CA SER A 168 -16.14 -12.93 17.24
C SER A 168 -16.67 -12.58 18.64
N GLY A 169 -17.43 -11.49 18.78
CA GLY A 169 -18.03 -11.01 20.03
C GLY A 169 -17.22 -9.91 20.72
N SER A 170 -15.92 -10.05 20.89
CA SER A 170 -15.08 -9.03 21.48
C SER A 170 -13.69 -9.02 20.85
N PHE A 171 -13.05 -7.82 20.81
CA PHE A 171 -11.71 -7.65 20.32
C PHE A 171 -10.92 -6.77 21.29
N VAL A 172 -10.53 -7.35 22.43
CA VAL A 172 -9.81 -6.62 23.49
C VAL A 172 -8.31 -6.71 23.30
N LYS A 173 -7.78 -7.86 22.89
CA LYS A 173 -6.35 -8.07 22.69
C LYS A 173 -6.01 -7.98 21.21
N GLY A 174 -5.25 -6.95 20.80
CA GLY A 174 -4.86 -6.70 19.43
C GLY A 174 -3.40 -6.26 19.32
N GLY A 175 -3.04 -5.74 18.14
CA GLY A 175 -1.69 -5.31 17.85
C GLY A 175 -0.64 -6.41 17.99
N PRO A 176 0.63 -6.07 18.26
CA PRO A 176 1.73 -7.04 18.37
C PRO A 176 1.55 -8.05 19.51
N ALA A 177 0.78 -7.69 20.56
CA ALA A 177 0.45 -8.59 21.66
C ALA A 177 -0.59 -9.64 21.29
N GLY A 178 -1.45 -9.33 20.31
CA GLY A 178 -2.51 -10.23 19.81
C GLY A 178 -2.05 -11.14 18.69
N ASP A 179 -1.32 -10.59 17.72
CA ASP A 179 -0.84 -11.31 16.53
C ASP A 179 0.49 -10.75 16.02
N THR A 180 1.36 -11.62 15.55
CA THR A 180 2.67 -11.25 14.99
C THR A 180 2.53 -10.69 13.58
N GLY A 181 3.00 -9.47 13.37
CA GLY A 181 3.05 -8.82 12.07
C GLY A 181 4.41 -8.94 11.39
N LEU A 182 4.39 -9.01 10.06
CA LEU A 182 5.58 -8.93 9.21
C LEU A 182 5.33 -7.95 8.05
N THR A 183 6.34 -7.13 7.73
CA THR A 183 6.31 -6.29 6.53
C THR A 183 6.15 -7.15 5.28
N GLY A 184 5.26 -6.78 4.36
CA GLY A 184 5.05 -7.47 3.09
C GLY A 184 4.18 -8.73 3.15
N ARG A 185 3.48 -8.99 4.26
CA ARG A 185 2.49 -10.08 4.35
C ARG A 185 1.07 -9.67 3.98
N LYS A 186 0.84 -8.42 3.59
CA LYS A 186 -0.46 -7.87 3.21
C LYS A 186 -0.41 -7.20 1.83
N ILE A 187 0.37 -7.77 0.90
CA ILE A 187 0.62 -7.20 -0.44
C ILE A 187 -0.66 -6.95 -1.25
N VAL A 188 -1.69 -7.76 -1.08
CA VAL A 188 -3.01 -7.55 -1.71
C VAL A 188 -3.69 -6.29 -1.18
N VAL A 189 -3.64 -6.06 0.15
CA VAL A 189 -4.19 -4.86 0.80
C VAL A 189 -3.36 -3.63 0.46
N ASP A 190 -2.04 -3.77 0.38
CA ASP A 190 -1.14 -2.68 0.00
C ASP A 190 -1.40 -2.16 -1.43
N ALA A 191 -1.92 -3.01 -2.31
CA ALA A 191 -2.17 -2.70 -3.72
C ALA A 191 -3.64 -2.33 -4.00
N TYR A 192 -4.46 -3.28 -4.46
CA TYR A 192 -5.81 -3.01 -5.00
C TYR A 192 -6.89 -3.89 -4.36
N GLY A 193 -6.59 -4.63 -3.30
CA GLY A 193 -7.44 -5.66 -2.78
C GLY A 193 -7.56 -6.89 -3.73
N PRO A 194 -8.53 -7.77 -3.48
CA PRO A 194 -8.63 -9.04 -4.23
C PRO A 194 -9.18 -8.88 -5.67
N SER A 195 -9.56 -7.67 -6.08
CA SER A 195 -10.15 -7.41 -7.40
C SER A 195 -9.13 -7.41 -8.55
N VAL A 196 -7.85 -7.32 -8.23
CA VAL A 196 -6.76 -7.16 -9.20
C VAL A 196 -5.61 -8.11 -8.83
N PRO A 197 -4.93 -8.75 -9.80
CA PRO A 197 -3.74 -9.52 -9.50
C PRO A 197 -2.63 -8.65 -8.89
N VAL A 198 -1.74 -9.27 -8.12
CA VAL A 198 -0.53 -8.62 -7.58
C VAL A 198 0.71 -9.27 -8.15
N GLY A 199 1.80 -8.49 -8.26
CA GLY A 199 3.06 -8.98 -8.79
C GLY A 199 3.86 -9.90 -7.85
N GLY A 200 3.53 -9.88 -6.55
CA GLY A 200 4.16 -10.72 -5.53
C GLY A 200 5.21 -10.01 -4.67
N GLY A 201 5.78 -8.89 -5.12
CA GLY A 201 6.75 -8.10 -4.36
C GLY A 201 6.10 -7.18 -3.32
N ALA A 202 6.69 -7.12 -2.12
CA ALA A 202 6.31 -6.13 -1.12
C ALA A 202 6.83 -4.74 -1.51
N PHE A 203 6.07 -3.70 -1.19
CA PHE A 203 6.46 -2.30 -1.42
C PHE A 203 7.23 -1.72 -0.24
N SER A 204 6.63 -1.76 0.95
CA SER A 204 7.21 -1.20 2.17
C SER A 204 8.54 -1.85 2.54
N GLY A 205 9.47 -1.05 3.05
CA GLY A 205 10.80 -1.50 3.44
C GLY A 205 11.81 -1.57 2.28
N LYS A 206 11.42 -1.24 1.04
CA LYS A 206 12.28 -1.20 -0.14
C LYS A 206 12.55 0.24 -0.56
N ASP A 207 13.77 0.53 -0.96
CA ASP A 207 14.14 1.81 -1.57
C ASP A 207 13.70 1.89 -3.06
N PRO A 208 13.77 3.08 -3.69
CA PRO A 208 13.33 3.26 -5.08
C PRO A 208 14.09 2.45 -6.13
N SER A 209 15.29 1.93 -5.85
CA SER A 209 16.03 1.09 -6.78
C SER A 209 15.38 -0.29 -6.97
N LYS A 210 14.48 -0.68 -6.07
CA LYS A 210 13.77 -1.95 -6.13
C LYS A 210 12.52 -1.82 -7.00
N VAL A 211 12.55 -2.48 -8.16
CA VAL A 211 11.45 -2.46 -9.15
C VAL A 211 10.14 -2.99 -8.60
N ASP A 212 10.15 -3.87 -7.62
CA ASP A 212 8.95 -4.30 -6.89
C ASP A 212 8.12 -3.12 -6.39
N ARG A 213 8.78 -2.04 -5.98
CA ARG A 213 8.13 -0.81 -5.52
C ARG A 213 8.02 0.21 -6.64
N SER A 214 9.14 0.64 -7.21
CA SER A 214 9.18 1.75 -8.19
C SER A 214 8.40 1.44 -9.46
N ALA A 215 8.55 0.24 -10.01
CA ALA A 215 7.84 -0.14 -11.22
C ALA A 215 6.36 -0.46 -10.98
N ALA A 216 5.96 -0.91 -9.79
CA ALA A 216 4.56 -1.01 -9.43
C ALA A 216 3.90 0.38 -9.36
N TYR A 217 4.61 1.38 -8.84
CA TYR A 217 4.14 2.78 -8.85
C TYR A 217 4.06 3.35 -10.26
N ALA A 218 5.05 3.06 -11.12
CA ALA A 218 5.02 3.47 -12.52
C ALA A 218 3.91 2.79 -13.32
N ALA A 219 3.66 1.50 -13.09
CA ALA A 219 2.56 0.77 -13.70
C ALA A 219 1.20 1.35 -13.27
N ARG A 220 1.03 1.72 -11.98
CA ARG A 220 -0.14 2.46 -11.50
C ARG A 220 -0.26 3.82 -12.17
N HIS A 221 0.82 4.58 -12.25
CA HIS A 221 0.84 5.89 -12.89
C HIS A 221 0.39 5.81 -14.35
N LEU A 222 0.91 4.86 -15.12
CA LEU A 222 0.52 4.63 -16.50
C LEU A 222 -0.95 4.22 -16.61
N ALA A 223 -1.39 3.22 -15.83
CA ALA A 223 -2.79 2.76 -15.85
C ALA A 223 -3.76 3.89 -15.54
N LYS A 224 -3.47 4.71 -14.52
CA LYS A 224 -4.29 5.85 -14.14
C LYS A 224 -4.34 6.91 -15.23
N ASN A 225 -3.21 7.20 -15.88
CA ASN A 225 -3.17 8.17 -16.97
C ASN A 225 -3.96 7.69 -18.19
N ILE A 226 -3.91 6.41 -18.56
CA ILE A 226 -4.73 5.83 -19.62
C ILE A 226 -6.22 6.06 -19.34
N VAL A 227 -6.67 5.77 -18.11
CA VAL A 227 -8.10 5.93 -17.74
C VAL A 227 -8.49 7.40 -17.61
N ALA A 228 -7.64 8.23 -17.01
CA ALA A 228 -7.91 9.66 -16.84
C ALA A 228 -8.01 10.41 -18.16
N HIS A 229 -7.22 10.03 -19.17
CA HIS A 229 -7.30 10.56 -20.54
C HIS A 229 -8.41 9.92 -21.38
N LYS A 230 -9.27 9.09 -20.76
CA LYS A 230 -10.42 8.46 -21.39
C LYS A 230 -10.07 7.54 -22.57
N LEU A 231 -8.89 6.95 -22.55
CA LEU A 231 -8.49 5.96 -23.56
C LEU A 231 -9.16 4.59 -23.30
N ALA A 232 -9.45 4.28 -22.03
CA ALA A 232 -10.22 3.12 -21.59
C ALA A 232 -10.98 3.44 -20.28
N ASP A 233 -11.95 2.60 -19.88
CA ASP A 233 -12.62 2.72 -18.59
C ASP A 233 -11.93 1.94 -17.47
N ASP A 234 -11.36 0.80 -17.81
CA ASP A 234 -10.56 -0.04 -16.94
C ASP A 234 -9.20 -0.30 -17.61
N CYS A 235 -8.12 -0.32 -16.84
CA CYS A 235 -6.78 -0.56 -17.36
C CYS A 235 -5.93 -1.33 -16.36
N LEU A 236 -5.35 -2.44 -16.81
CA LEU A 236 -4.36 -3.23 -16.09
C LEU A 236 -3.05 -3.20 -16.88
N VAL A 237 -2.02 -2.70 -16.24
CA VAL A 237 -0.65 -2.68 -16.76
C VAL A 237 0.14 -3.79 -16.07
N ARG A 238 0.85 -4.60 -16.84
CA ARG A 238 1.86 -5.54 -16.34
C ARG A 238 3.19 -5.19 -16.96
N VAL A 239 4.20 -5.05 -16.12
CA VAL A 239 5.58 -4.83 -16.57
C VAL A 239 6.49 -5.85 -15.91
N SER A 240 7.39 -6.45 -16.68
CA SER A 240 8.35 -7.44 -16.18
C SER A 240 9.79 -6.98 -16.37
N TYR A 241 10.65 -7.36 -15.45
CA TYR A 241 12.08 -7.06 -15.48
C TYR A 241 12.92 -8.31 -15.26
N ALA A 242 14.15 -8.26 -15.75
CA ALA A 242 15.22 -9.20 -15.39
C ALA A 242 16.30 -8.43 -14.62
N ILE A 243 16.88 -9.07 -13.60
CA ILE A 243 17.93 -8.46 -12.79
C ILE A 243 19.08 -7.93 -13.65
N GLY A 244 19.58 -6.72 -13.35
CA GLY A 244 20.66 -6.06 -14.06
C GLY A 244 20.30 -5.51 -15.44
N LYS A 245 19.04 -5.62 -15.90
CA LYS A 245 18.59 -5.03 -17.16
C LYS A 245 17.83 -3.74 -16.90
N ALA A 246 18.15 -2.68 -17.65
CA ALA A 246 17.43 -1.41 -17.58
C ALA A 246 16.11 -1.48 -18.35
N GLU A 247 16.10 -2.09 -19.53
CA GLU A 247 14.88 -2.23 -20.33
C GLU A 247 13.92 -3.24 -19.71
N PRO A 248 12.63 -2.93 -19.64
CA PRO A 248 11.60 -3.92 -19.30
C PRO A 248 11.66 -5.11 -20.27
N TYR A 249 11.45 -6.30 -19.74
CA TYR A 249 11.38 -7.52 -20.57
C TYR A 249 10.08 -7.55 -21.38
N GLU A 250 8.99 -7.08 -20.77
CA GLU A 250 7.67 -7.00 -21.39
C GLU A 250 6.84 -5.93 -20.68
N LEU A 251 6.03 -5.21 -21.47
CA LEU A 251 4.99 -4.30 -20.99
C LEU A 251 3.68 -4.67 -21.68
N THR A 252 2.66 -5.09 -20.94
CA THR A 252 1.34 -5.44 -21.48
C THR A 252 0.25 -4.57 -20.87
N ILE A 253 -0.73 -4.21 -21.70
CA ILE A 253 -1.90 -3.42 -21.31
C ILE A 253 -3.16 -4.26 -21.60
N ASP A 254 -3.98 -4.43 -20.55
CA ASP A 254 -5.29 -5.06 -20.67
C ASP A 254 -6.36 -4.04 -20.29
N THR A 255 -7.22 -3.72 -21.20
CA THR A 255 -8.31 -2.73 -21.03
C THR A 255 -9.66 -3.39 -20.76
N PHE A 256 -9.73 -4.70 -20.60
CA PHE A 256 -10.96 -5.45 -20.32
C PHE A 256 -12.09 -5.12 -21.31
N ASP A 257 -11.76 -5.04 -22.61
CA ASP A 257 -12.66 -4.66 -23.71
C ASP A 257 -13.29 -3.26 -23.56
N THR A 258 -12.71 -2.39 -22.72
CA THR A 258 -13.21 -1.01 -22.51
C THR A 258 -12.43 0.05 -23.28
N LEU A 259 -11.55 -0.35 -24.21
CA LEU A 259 -10.77 0.57 -25.05
C LEU A 259 -11.70 1.48 -25.87
N LYS A 260 -11.43 2.79 -25.88
CA LYS A 260 -12.25 3.83 -26.53
C LYS A 260 -11.60 4.47 -27.75
N VAL A 261 -10.37 4.08 -28.04
CA VAL A 261 -9.58 4.62 -29.14
C VAL A 261 -9.01 3.51 -29.99
N GLU A 262 -8.51 3.85 -31.17
CA GLU A 262 -7.77 2.88 -31.99
C GLU A 262 -6.52 2.39 -31.25
N PRO A 263 -6.16 1.10 -31.31
CA PRO A 263 -5.03 0.52 -30.60
C PRO A 263 -3.71 1.28 -30.81
N GLY A 264 -3.47 1.81 -32.02
CA GLY A 264 -2.28 2.62 -32.31
C GLY A 264 -2.16 3.87 -31.44
N LYS A 265 -3.28 4.55 -31.13
CA LYS A 265 -3.29 5.71 -30.23
C LYS A 265 -2.95 5.35 -28.80
N LEU A 266 -3.36 4.17 -28.36
CA LEU A 266 -2.97 3.68 -27.03
C LEU A 266 -1.46 3.43 -27.00
N ASN A 267 -0.89 2.79 -28.00
CA ASN A 267 0.56 2.55 -28.08
C ASN A 267 1.34 3.86 -28.10
N ASP A 268 0.96 4.83 -28.94
CA ASP A 268 1.56 6.16 -29.00
C ASP A 268 1.50 6.90 -27.64
N PHE A 269 0.48 6.62 -26.83
CA PHE A 269 0.34 7.17 -25.49
C PHE A 269 1.27 6.47 -24.51
N VAL A 270 1.33 5.14 -24.54
CA VAL A 270 2.18 4.30 -23.68
C VAL A 270 3.67 4.61 -23.89
N ASP A 271 4.08 4.81 -25.15
CA ASP A 271 5.48 5.11 -25.52
C ASP A 271 6.03 6.41 -24.90
N LYS A 272 5.15 7.29 -24.38
CA LYS A 272 5.56 8.49 -23.65
C LYS A 272 6.02 8.21 -22.21
N PHE A 273 5.80 6.99 -21.71
CA PHE A 273 6.15 6.57 -20.35
C PHE A 273 7.37 5.66 -20.39
N ASP A 274 8.54 6.23 -20.22
CA ASP A 274 9.75 5.41 -20.07
C ASP A 274 9.67 4.57 -18.79
N MET A 275 9.77 3.25 -18.94
CA MET A 275 9.64 2.28 -17.85
C MET A 275 11.00 1.76 -17.36
N LYS A 276 12.12 2.37 -17.73
CA LYS A 276 13.44 2.08 -17.16
C LYS A 276 13.48 2.47 -15.68
N PRO A 277 14.13 1.71 -14.79
CA PRO A 277 14.18 2.01 -13.37
C PRO A 277 14.65 3.43 -13.03
N GLY A 278 15.74 3.91 -13.66
CA GLY A 278 16.24 5.27 -13.47
C GLY A 278 15.24 6.35 -13.89
N ALA A 279 14.63 6.20 -15.07
CA ALA A 279 13.61 7.12 -15.57
C ALA A 279 12.35 7.17 -14.69
N ILE A 280 11.94 6.03 -14.13
CA ILE A 280 10.83 5.94 -13.18
C ILE A 280 11.15 6.74 -11.91
N ILE A 281 12.33 6.52 -11.33
CA ILE A 281 12.76 7.19 -10.10
C ILE A 281 12.78 8.70 -10.29
N GLU A 282 13.30 9.18 -11.40
CA GLU A 282 13.36 10.60 -11.74
C GLU A 282 11.95 11.18 -11.97
N ARG A 283 11.17 10.60 -12.90
CA ARG A 283 9.83 11.07 -13.26
C ARG A 283 8.89 11.15 -12.08
N LEU A 284 8.90 10.16 -11.20
CA LEU A 284 8.05 10.10 -10.01
C LEU A 284 8.70 10.74 -8.78
N ASN A 285 9.94 11.26 -8.91
CA ASN A 285 10.70 11.87 -7.82
C ASN A 285 10.73 11.00 -6.54
N LEU A 286 11.00 9.71 -6.72
CA LEU A 286 10.84 8.71 -5.66
C LEU A 286 11.84 8.85 -4.52
N THR A 287 12.99 9.48 -4.75
CA THR A 287 14.01 9.72 -3.71
C THR A 287 13.63 10.80 -2.69
N SER A 288 12.65 11.66 -3.03
CA SER A 288 12.16 12.75 -2.18
C SER A 288 10.87 12.42 -1.43
N VAL A 289 10.37 11.19 -1.54
CA VAL A 289 9.10 10.76 -0.94
C VAL A 289 9.27 10.44 0.55
N ASP A 290 8.42 10.99 1.41
CA ASP A 290 8.27 10.51 2.79
C ASP A 290 7.32 9.31 2.82
N TYR A 291 7.86 8.13 2.59
CA TYR A 291 7.10 6.90 2.50
C TYR A 291 6.27 6.57 3.74
N ARG A 292 6.65 7.03 4.94
CA ARG A 292 5.87 6.82 6.17
C ARG A 292 4.52 7.55 6.11
N LYS A 293 4.52 8.76 5.55
CA LYS A 293 3.34 9.59 5.37
C LYS A 293 2.59 9.19 4.09
N ASP A 294 3.36 9.01 3.02
CA ASP A 294 2.82 8.92 1.67
C ASP A 294 2.22 7.55 1.33
N THR A 295 2.42 6.54 2.17
CA THR A 295 1.80 5.21 2.00
C THR A 295 0.78 4.85 3.08
N LEU A 296 0.42 5.80 3.94
CA LEU A 296 -0.61 5.59 4.94
C LEU A 296 -1.98 5.35 4.28
N PHE A 297 -2.73 4.34 4.73
CA PHE A 297 -4.01 3.88 4.17
C PHE A 297 -3.95 3.41 2.72
N SER A 298 -2.92 2.79 2.26
CA SER A 298 -2.66 2.26 0.93
C SER A 298 -1.57 3.03 0.18
N HIS A 299 -0.89 2.34 -0.70
CA HIS A 299 0.10 2.94 -1.59
C HIS A 299 -0.54 3.68 -2.77
N PHE A 300 -1.80 3.39 -3.11
CA PHE A 300 -2.50 3.91 -4.29
C PHE A 300 -3.80 4.64 -3.95
N GLY A 301 -4.26 5.48 -4.89
CA GLY A 301 -5.54 6.17 -4.80
C GLY A 301 -5.53 7.47 -4.00
N HIS A 302 -4.37 8.05 -3.72
CA HIS A 302 -4.22 9.35 -3.06
C HIS A 302 -3.72 10.40 -4.05
N ALA A 303 -4.55 11.38 -4.39
CA ALA A 303 -4.28 12.33 -5.47
C ALA A 303 -3.01 13.19 -5.27
N ASP A 304 -2.53 13.34 -4.06
CA ASP A 304 -1.34 14.12 -3.67
C ASP A 304 -0.02 13.37 -3.84
N ARG A 305 -0.05 12.08 -4.19
CA ARG A 305 1.17 11.27 -4.41
C ARG A 305 1.73 11.48 -5.81
N ASN A 306 3.06 11.44 -5.94
CA ASN A 306 3.73 11.66 -7.23
C ASN A 306 3.28 10.67 -8.31
N TRP A 307 3.10 9.41 -7.95
CA TRP A 307 2.64 8.36 -8.88
C TRP A 307 1.12 8.36 -9.14
N GLU A 308 0.41 9.28 -8.54
CA GLU A 308 -1.03 9.49 -8.78
C GLU A 308 -1.33 10.74 -9.61
N LYS A 309 -0.30 11.46 -10.08
CA LYS A 309 -0.47 12.64 -10.94
C LYS A 309 -1.03 12.23 -12.30
N ILE A 310 -1.84 13.10 -12.87
CA ILE A 310 -2.29 13.00 -14.26
C ILE A 310 -1.39 13.94 -15.08
N GLU A 311 -0.67 13.36 -16.04
CA GLU A 311 0.26 14.10 -16.88
C GLU A 311 -0.49 14.88 -17.98
N ASN A 312 0.04 16.03 -18.35
CA ASN A 312 -0.46 16.83 -19.45
C ASN A 312 0.28 16.44 -20.75
N ILE A 313 -0.12 15.35 -21.39
CA ILE A 313 0.54 14.76 -22.57
C ILE A 313 -0.41 14.57 -23.75
#